data_532cdabb272e50cfae9a10fdab0245f8
#
_entry.id   532cdabb272e50cfae9a10fdab0245f8
#
_cell.length_a   1.000
_cell.length_b   1.000
_cell.length_c   1.000
_cell.angle_alpha   90.00
_cell.angle_beta   90.00
_cell.angle_gamma   90.00
#
_symmetry.space_group_name_H-M   'P 1'
#
loop_
_entity.id
_entity.type
_entity.pdbx_description
1 polymer ?
#
loop_
_entity_poly.entity_id
_entity_poly.type
_entity_poly.pdbx_seq_one_letter_code
_entity_poly.pdbx_strand_id
1 'polypeptide(L)'
;MLDSAAGQFALLRPGANPRQSLRAWDAADEYLISHIQDAYKNKPITVFNDHFGALGTALNHQVKYWITDSYCALQSLELNQKKNNLVSELTVVSPLDQWSSNATLGVMKLPKNLSYLHFLLQGCFKSNISTVLIAGMMKHLPKNILSFLQRFGTVERFPFKKKATIYKLTLENVERSAYPKSNILRNIKLISHANVFGRDKLDPGAEFLLDNITALPSANSVADLCCGSGILGLQYAKAYANQNDELHLDFFDESFMAMRSAELSWVKNNINGHANFYWEDGISNKHQGYDLIICNPPFHEEHTVGDHIAKRLFNDAKQHLNKNGKLIIVGNRHLGYHVTLKSYFKHVTQIAANGKFVLLSAHA
;
A
#
# COMPACT_ATOMS: atom_id res chain seq x y z
N MET A 1 -21.87 -11.95 2.91
CA MET A 1 -22.60 -11.57 1.70
C MET A 1 -22.81 -10.06 1.71
N LEU A 2 -22.44 -9.37 0.64
CA LEU A 2 -22.88 -8.03 0.33
C LEU A 2 -24.24 -8.14 -0.37
N ASP A 3 -25.28 -7.55 0.20
CA ASP A 3 -26.60 -7.42 -0.42
C ASP A 3 -26.78 -5.96 -0.85
N SER A 4 -26.93 -5.74 -2.15
CA SER A 4 -26.90 -4.42 -2.75
C SER A 4 -27.88 -4.28 -3.92
N ALA A 5 -28.09 -3.07 -4.40
CA ALA A 5 -28.89 -2.78 -5.59
C ALA A 5 -28.32 -3.42 -6.88
N ALA A 6 -27.04 -3.79 -6.89
CA ALA A 6 -26.39 -4.49 -8.00
C ALA A 6 -26.52 -6.03 -7.91
N GLY A 7 -27.04 -6.55 -6.81
CA GLY A 7 -27.17 -7.99 -6.56
C GLY A 7 -26.49 -8.44 -5.26
N GLN A 8 -26.40 -9.75 -5.07
CA GLN A 8 -25.77 -10.38 -3.89
C GLN A 8 -24.40 -10.93 -4.25
N PHE A 9 -23.37 -10.54 -3.47
CA PHE A 9 -21.99 -10.92 -3.71
C PHE A 9 -21.34 -11.51 -2.46
N ALA A 10 -20.66 -12.65 -2.62
CA ALA A 10 -19.84 -13.26 -1.58
C ALA A 10 -18.45 -12.60 -1.60
N LEU A 11 -18.23 -11.60 -0.74
CA LEU A 11 -16.95 -10.90 -0.66
C LEU A 11 -16.11 -11.43 0.51
N LEU A 12 -14.85 -11.73 0.22
CA LEU A 12 -13.85 -12.18 1.17
C LEU A 12 -12.79 -11.09 1.35
N ARG A 13 -12.28 -11.00 2.57
CA ARG A 13 -11.11 -10.20 2.91
C ARG A 13 -9.92 -11.15 3.05
N PRO A 14 -8.89 -11.08 2.18
CA PRO A 14 -7.70 -11.92 2.29
C PRO A 14 -7.04 -11.77 3.66
N GLY A 15 -6.54 -12.86 4.21
CA GLY A 15 -5.89 -12.88 5.52
C GLY A 15 -6.80 -12.67 6.73
N ALA A 16 -8.10 -12.46 6.55
CA ALA A 16 -9.02 -12.35 7.69
C ALA A 16 -9.20 -13.71 8.36
N ASN A 17 -9.10 -13.73 9.69
CA ASN A 17 -9.45 -14.90 10.46
C ASN A 17 -10.95 -15.18 10.29
N PRO A 18 -11.38 -16.42 9.94
CA PRO A 18 -12.80 -16.77 9.79
C PRO A 18 -13.65 -16.50 11.06
N ARG A 19 -13.02 -16.44 12.24
CA ARG A 19 -13.68 -16.11 13.51
C ARG A 19 -13.87 -14.59 13.71
N GLN A 20 -13.28 -13.75 12.88
CA GLN A 20 -13.45 -12.30 12.93
C GLN A 20 -14.52 -11.90 11.92
N SER A 21 -15.51 -11.13 12.37
CA SER A 21 -16.61 -10.59 11.53
C SER A 21 -16.15 -9.43 10.62
N LEU A 22 -14.90 -9.41 10.19
CA LEU A 22 -14.34 -8.36 9.33
C LEU A 22 -14.86 -8.51 7.90
N ARG A 23 -15.63 -7.52 7.46
CA ARG A 23 -16.16 -7.48 6.09
C ARG A 23 -15.14 -6.95 5.11
N ALA A 24 -15.24 -7.38 3.84
CA ALA A 24 -14.48 -6.83 2.72
C ALA A 24 -15.10 -5.54 2.15
N TRP A 25 -16.10 -4.97 2.79
CA TRP A 25 -16.78 -3.73 2.42
C TRP A 25 -17.29 -3.00 3.66
N ASP A 26 -17.58 -1.72 3.50
CA ASP A 26 -18.24 -0.88 4.50
C ASP A 26 -19.49 -0.17 3.93
N ALA A 27 -20.13 0.67 4.73
CA ALA A 27 -21.32 1.38 4.30
C ALA A 27 -21.05 2.43 3.20
N ALA A 28 -19.80 2.86 2.99
CA ALA A 28 -19.47 3.76 1.88
C ALA A 28 -19.47 3.00 0.54
N ASP A 29 -19.06 1.72 0.53
CA ASP A 29 -19.19 0.85 -0.65
C ASP A 29 -20.66 0.59 -0.99
N GLU A 30 -21.45 0.20 0.02
CA GLU A 30 -22.91 0.02 -0.15
C GLU A 30 -23.59 1.26 -0.72
N TYR A 31 -23.20 2.45 -0.23
CA TYR A 31 -23.78 3.71 -0.66
C TYR A 31 -23.38 4.06 -2.09
N LEU A 32 -22.10 3.89 -2.47
CA LEU A 32 -21.66 4.08 -3.86
C LEU A 32 -22.39 3.14 -4.82
N ILE A 33 -22.44 1.85 -4.52
CA ILE A 33 -23.12 0.86 -5.35
C ILE A 33 -24.59 1.24 -5.56
N SER A 34 -25.33 1.56 -4.47
CA SER A 34 -26.72 1.99 -4.58
C SER A 34 -26.86 3.23 -5.46
N HIS A 35 -26.04 4.26 -5.19
CA HIS A 35 -26.12 5.52 -5.92
C HIS A 35 -25.78 5.36 -7.42
N ILE A 36 -24.83 4.50 -7.75
CA ILE A 36 -24.46 4.19 -9.14
C ILE A 36 -25.63 3.47 -9.85
N GLN A 37 -26.26 2.49 -9.20
CA GLN A 37 -27.41 1.78 -9.79
C GLN A 37 -28.63 2.68 -9.96
N ASP A 38 -28.85 3.64 -9.06
CA ASP A 38 -29.97 4.58 -9.12
C ASP A 38 -29.78 5.68 -10.19
N ALA A 39 -28.59 6.31 -10.23
CA ALA A 39 -28.36 7.52 -11.02
C ALA A 39 -27.47 7.32 -12.27
N TYR A 40 -26.66 6.25 -12.32
CA TYR A 40 -25.64 6.04 -13.36
C TYR A 40 -25.65 4.62 -13.92
N LYS A 41 -26.77 3.92 -13.83
CA LYS A 41 -26.93 2.56 -14.34
C LYS A 41 -26.45 2.46 -15.80
N ASN A 42 -25.65 1.44 -16.10
CA ASN A 42 -25.07 1.16 -17.41
C ASN A 42 -24.08 2.22 -17.95
N LYS A 43 -23.72 3.26 -17.20
CA LYS A 43 -22.66 4.18 -17.60
C LYS A 43 -21.29 3.57 -17.33
N PRO A 44 -20.34 3.68 -18.27
CA PRO A 44 -18.97 3.25 -18.01
C PRO A 44 -18.33 4.10 -16.90
N ILE A 45 -17.66 3.44 -15.96
CA ILE A 45 -17.02 4.08 -14.81
C ILE A 45 -15.54 3.67 -14.69
N THR A 46 -14.77 4.56 -14.05
CA THR A 46 -13.41 4.25 -13.57
C THR A 46 -13.44 4.21 -12.04
N VAL A 47 -13.00 3.10 -11.46
CA VAL A 47 -12.98 2.89 -10.00
C VAL A 47 -11.60 3.17 -9.44
N PHE A 48 -11.53 3.85 -8.30
CA PHE A 48 -10.30 4.23 -7.62
C PHE A 48 -10.30 3.80 -6.15
N ASN A 49 -9.16 3.32 -5.67
CA ASN A 49 -8.90 3.07 -4.25
C ASN A 49 -9.93 2.13 -3.60
N ASP A 50 -10.34 1.09 -4.30
CA ASP A 50 -11.26 0.04 -3.84
C ASP A 50 -10.47 -1.03 -3.09
N HIS A 51 -10.41 -0.92 -1.75
CA HIS A 51 -9.48 -1.67 -0.90
C HIS A 51 -9.60 -3.19 -0.97
N PHE A 52 -10.80 -3.71 -1.22
CA PHE A 52 -11.07 -5.15 -1.25
C PHE A 52 -11.82 -5.61 -2.50
N GLY A 53 -11.84 -4.77 -3.53
CA GLY A 53 -12.51 -5.10 -4.78
C GLY A 53 -14.04 -5.17 -4.70
N ALA A 54 -14.65 -4.52 -3.69
CA ALA A 54 -16.11 -4.54 -3.51
C ALA A 54 -16.83 -3.82 -4.65
N LEU A 55 -16.34 -2.65 -5.04
CA LEU A 55 -16.88 -1.87 -6.16
C LEU A 55 -16.58 -2.55 -7.50
N GLY A 56 -15.34 -3.02 -7.68
CA GLY A 56 -14.91 -3.74 -8.89
C GLY A 56 -15.67 -5.04 -9.11
N THR A 57 -16.11 -5.71 -8.04
CA THR A 57 -16.92 -6.93 -8.10
C THR A 57 -18.39 -6.61 -8.35
N ALA A 58 -18.99 -5.73 -7.51
CA ALA A 58 -20.43 -5.47 -7.60
C ALA A 58 -20.83 -4.69 -8.87
N LEU A 59 -19.94 -3.87 -9.41
CA LEU A 59 -20.16 -3.06 -10.62
C LEU A 59 -19.37 -3.57 -11.84
N ASN A 60 -18.94 -4.83 -11.83
CA ASN A 60 -18.01 -5.42 -12.80
C ASN A 60 -18.33 -5.07 -14.28
N HIS A 61 -19.60 -5.15 -14.67
CA HIS A 61 -20.06 -4.87 -16.03
C HIS A 61 -19.98 -3.39 -16.46
N GLN A 62 -19.83 -2.45 -15.49
CA GLN A 62 -19.70 -1.02 -15.75
C GLN A 62 -18.27 -0.52 -15.66
N VAL A 63 -17.41 -1.22 -14.89
CA VAL A 63 -16.03 -0.80 -14.64
C VAL A 63 -15.20 -1.03 -15.90
N LYS A 64 -14.60 0.04 -16.43
CA LYS A 64 -13.62 -0.04 -17.54
C LYS A 64 -12.21 -0.05 -17.03
N TYR A 65 -11.89 0.83 -16.09
CA TYR A 65 -10.59 0.88 -15.43
C TYR A 65 -10.75 0.77 -13.92
N TRP A 66 -9.91 -0.02 -13.30
CA TRP A 66 -9.80 -0.18 -11.88
C TRP A 66 -8.39 0.21 -11.44
N ILE A 67 -8.28 1.40 -10.79
CA ILE A 67 -7.02 2.03 -10.46
C ILE A 67 -6.66 1.72 -9.02
N THR A 68 -5.53 1.04 -8.82
CA THR A 68 -5.06 0.69 -7.48
C THR A 68 -3.56 0.86 -7.32
N ASP A 69 -3.16 1.34 -6.14
CA ASP A 69 -1.78 1.36 -5.65
C ASP A 69 -1.44 0.08 -4.87
N SER A 70 -2.48 -0.63 -4.38
CA SER A 70 -2.34 -1.75 -3.46
C SER A 70 -2.39 -3.11 -4.17
N TYR A 71 -1.35 -3.90 -4.01
CA TYR A 71 -1.30 -5.29 -4.46
C TYR A 71 -2.31 -6.17 -3.69
N CYS A 72 -2.47 -5.92 -2.38
CA CYS A 72 -3.48 -6.58 -1.57
C CYS A 72 -4.91 -6.33 -2.09
N ALA A 73 -5.18 -5.12 -2.58
CA ALA A 73 -6.48 -4.81 -3.18
C ALA A 73 -6.68 -5.55 -4.51
N LEU A 74 -5.64 -5.67 -5.34
CA LEU A 74 -5.66 -6.45 -6.58
C LEU A 74 -5.97 -7.92 -6.31
N GLN A 75 -5.24 -8.55 -5.39
CA GLN A 75 -5.49 -9.94 -4.98
C GLN A 75 -6.93 -10.13 -4.44
N SER A 76 -7.43 -9.13 -3.71
CA SER A 76 -8.79 -9.14 -3.18
C SER A 76 -9.83 -9.09 -4.28
N LEU A 77 -9.63 -8.23 -5.29
CA LEU A 77 -10.51 -8.13 -6.45
C LEU A 77 -10.58 -9.45 -7.21
N GLU A 78 -9.42 -10.03 -7.56
CA GLU A 78 -9.32 -11.31 -8.28
C GLU A 78 -10.02 -12.45 -7.52
N LEU A 79 -9.76 -12.55 -6.21
CA LEU A 79 -10.41 -13.53 -5.34
C LEU A 79 -11.93 -13.35 -5.32
N ASN A 80 -12.41 -12.13 -5.19
CA ASN A 80 -13.83 -11.82 -5.08
C ASN A 80 -14.56 -12.00 -6.42
N GLN A 81 -13.96 -11.63 -7.53
CA GLN A 81 -14.50 -11.91 -8.86
C GLN A 81 -14.61 -13.43 -9.12
N LYS A 82 -13.53 -14.18 -8.83
CA LYS A 82 -13.53 -15.65 -8.93
C LYS A 82 -14.63 -16.29 -8.05
N LYS A 83 -14.77 -15.82 -6.80
CA LYS A 83 -15.77 -16.33 -5.85
C LYS A 83 -17.21 -16.13 -6.32
N ASN A 84 -17.46 -15.12 -7.13
CA ASN A 84 -18.78 -14.80 -7.66
C ASN A 84 -18.95 -15.25 -9.13
N ASN A 85 -18.02 -16.05 -9.67
CA ASN A 85 -18.03 -16.54 -11.05
C ASN A 85 -18.15 -15.41 -12.10
N LEU A 86 -17.51 -14.25 -11.81
CA LEU A 86 -17.51 -13.13 -12.73
C LEU A 86 -16.34 -13.24 -13.71
N VAL A 87 -16.62 -12.99 -14.99
CA VAL A 87 -15.59 -12.75 -16.00
C VAL A 87 -15.23 -11.27 -15.91
N SER A 88 -13.94 -10.99 -15.69
CA SER A 88 -13.45 -9.62 -15.59
C SER A 88 -13.30 -9.02 -16.98
N GLU A 89 -14.00 -7.91 -17.24
CA GLU A 89 -13.84 -7.08 -18.43
C GLU A 89 -13.07 -5.78 -18.12
N LEU A 90 -12.75 -5.56 -16.83
CA LEU A 90 -12.07 -4.34 -16.40
C LEU A 90 -10.55 -4.43 -16.61
N THR A 91 -9.94 -3.30 -16.90
CA THR A 91 -8.49 -3.15 -16.99
C THR A 91 -7.95 -2.64 -15.65
N VAL A 92 -7.07 -3.45 -15.03
CA VAL A 92 -6.33 -3.03 -13.84
C VAL A 92 -5.18 -2.13 -14.25
N VAL A 93 -5.04 -0.98 -13.59
CA VAL A 93 -4.04 0.04 -13.92
C VAL A 93 -3.44 0.59 -12.63
N SER A 94 -2.14 0.89 -12.64
CA SER A 94 -1.52 1.59 -11.53
C SER A 94 -1.87 3.09 -11.54
N PRO A 95 -1.79 3.79 -10.41
CA PRO A 95 -2.02 5.23 -10.38
C PRO A 95 -1.00 6.04 -11.19
N LEU A 96 0.16 5.46 -11.50
CA LEU A 96 1.25 6.13 -12.24
C LEU A 96 1.15 5.93 -13.74
N ASP A 97 0.35 5.00 -14.22
CA ASP A 97 0.14 4.76 -15.64
C ASP A 97 -0.77 5.81 -16.27
N GLN A 98 -0.78 5.86 -17.59
CA GLN A 98 -1.74 6.69 -18.32
C GLN A 98 -3.09 5.96 -18.38
N TRP A 99 -4.12 6.67 -17.98
CA TRP A 99 -5.49 6.19 -18.11
C TRP A 99 -6.14 6.93 -19.27
N SER A 100 -6.45 6.28 -20.36
CA SER A 100 -7.27 6.84 -21.42
C SER A 100 -8.66 6.19 -21.33
N SER A 101 -9.61 6.86 -20.76
CA SER A 101 -10.93 6.30 -20.52
C SER A 101 -12.00 7.04 -21.32
N ASN A 102 -12.89 6.28 -21.98
CA ASN A 102 -14.15 6.81 -22.48
C ASN A 102 -15.18 7.03 -21.34
N ALA A 103 -14.81 6.71 -20.09
CA ALA A 103 -15.63 6.92 -18.91
C ALA A 103 -15.40 8.35 -18.38
N THR A 104 -16.45 9.14 -18.33
CA THR A 104 -16.42 10.51 -17.77
C THR A 104 -16.74 10.54 -16.27
N LEU A 105 -17.05 9.40 -15.67
CA LEU A 105 -17.42 9.22 -14.26
C LEU A 105 -16.36 8.41 -13.52
N GLY A 106 -15.75 9.02 -12.50
CA GLY A 106 -14.92 8.38 -11.50
C GLY A 106 -15.71 7.96 -10.26
N VAL A 107 -15.40 6.80 -9.71
CA VAL A 107 -15.98 6.27 -8.45
C VAL A 107 -14.84 5.95 -7.52
N MET A 108 -14.76 6.62 -6.37
CA MET A 108 -13.57 6.60 -5.52
C MET A 108 -13.94 6.35 -4.05
N LYS A 109 -13.29 5.39 -3.41
CA LYS A 109 -13.21 5.36 -1.95
C LYS A 109 -12.24 6.44 -1.50
N LEU A 110 -12.63 7.24 -0.52
CA LEU A 110 -11.78 8.32 -0.02
C LEU A 110 -10.44 7.78 0.50
N PRO A 111 -9.30 8.18 -0.09
CA PRO A 111 -8.00 7.81 0.45
C PRO A 111 -7.77 8.44 1.83
N LYS A 112 -7.04 7.74 2.71
CA LYS A 112 -6.61 8.29 4.01
C LYS A 112 -5.71 9.52 3.85
N ASN A 113 -5.01 9.59 2.74
CA ASN A 113 -3.98 10.58 2.44
C ASN A 113 -4.49 11.59 1.41
N LEU A 114 -4.63 12.86 1.81
CA LEU A 114 -5.10 13.93 0.93
C LEU A 114 -4.13 14.23 -0.23
N SER A 115 -2.83 13.98 -0.07
CA SER A 115 -1.88 14.14 -1.18
C SER A 115 -2.12 13.09 -2.26
N TYR A 116 -2.49 11.86 -1.86
CA TYR A 116 -2.87 10.82 -2.80
C TYR A 116 -4.21 11.12 -3.47
N LEU A 117 -5.19 11.63 -2.70
CA LEU A 117 -6.44 12.12 -3.27
C LEU A 117 -6.19 13.19 -4.34
N HIS A 118 -5.36 14.20 -4.04
CA HIS A 118 -4.99 15.24 -5.02
C HIS A 118 -4.35 14.63 -6.27
N PHE A 119 -3.43 13.69 -6.10
CA PHE A 119 -2.77 13.00 -7.21
C PHE A 119 -3.77 12.26 -8.11
N LEU A 120 -4.72 11.53 -7.52
CA LEU A 120 -5.77 10.83 -8.25
C LEU A 120 -6.72 11.81 -8.98
N LEU A 121 -7.13 12.91 -8.33
CA LEU A 121 -7.98 13.94 -8.96
C LEU A 121 -7.27 14.61 -10.14
N GLN A 122 -5.97 14.85 -10.05
CA GLN A 122 -5.19 15.33 -11.18
C GLN A 122 -5.18 14.33 -12.35
N GLY A 123 -5.04 13.03 -12.05
CA GLY A 123 -5.16 11.96 -13.03
C GLY A 123 -6.54 11.92 -13.68
N CYS A 124 -7.61 12.03 -12.90
CA CYS A 124 -8.98 12.12 -13.39
C CYS A 124 -9.13 13.29 -14.39
N PHE A 125 -8.67 14.47 -14.00
CA PHE A 125 -8.75 15.68 -14.84
C PHE A 125 -8.01 15.51 -16.17
N LYS A 126 -6.79 14.97 -16.13
CA LYS A 126 -5.99 14.68 -17.34
C LYS A 126 -6.62 13.63 -18.26
N SER A 127 -7.40 12.72 -17.69
CA SER A 127 -8.06 11.63 -18.41
C SER A 127 -9.50 11.98 -18.82
N ASN A 128 -9.90 13.25 -18.77
CA ASN A 128 -11.25 13.75 -19.10
C ASN A 128 -12.37 13.13 -18.23
N ILE A 129 -12.06 12.64 -17.03
CA ILE A 129 -13.04 12.25 -16.03
C ILE A 129 -13.54 13.54 -15.36
N SER A 130 -14.68 14.07 -15.80
CA SER A 130 -15.19 15.36 -15.34
C SER A 130 -15.96 15.30 -14.02
N THR A 131 -16.48 14.14 -13.65
CA THR A 131 -17.24 13.94 -12.41
C THR A 131 -16.65 12.80 -11.59
N VAL A 132 -16.43 13.03 -10.29
CA VAL A 132 -15.92 12.01 -9.37
C VAL A 132 -16.85 11.88 -8.16
N LEU A 133 -17.37 10.68 -7.92
CA LEU A 133 -18.12 10.33 -6.71
C LEU A 133 -17.12 9.78 -5.68
N ILE A 134 -16.96 10.50 -4.58
CA ILE A 134 -15.98 10.16 -3.53
C ILE A 134 -16.75 9.80 -2.26
N ALA A 135 -16.66 8.55 -1.81
CA ALA A 135 -17.32 8.11 -0.59
C ALA A 135 -16.36 7.78 0.55
N GLY A 136 -16.79 8.10 1.76
CA GLY A 136 -16.06 7.77 2.97
C GLY A 136 -16.94 7.59 4.19
N MET A 137 -16.44 6.82 5.16
CA MET A 137 -17.06 6.69 6.47
C MET A 137 -16.82 7.93 7.32
N MET A 138 -17.82 8.42 8.02
CA MET A 138 -17.78 9.65 8.83
C MET A 138 -16.56 9.68 9.80
N LYS A 139 -16.24 8.54 10.42
CA LYS A 139 -15.10 8.43 11.36
C LYS A 139 -13.73 8.62 10.71
N HIS A 140 -13.65 8.49 9.37
CA HIS A 140 -12.41 8.62 8.60
C HIS A 140 -12.36 9.88 7.74
N LEU A 141 -13.40 10.72 7.77
CA LEU A 141 -13.42 11.97 7.02
C LEU A 141 -12.46 12.99 7.66
N PRO A 142 -11.51 13.54 6.90
CA PRO A 142 -10.73 14.69 7.36
C PRO A 142 -11.66 15.87 7.65
N LYS A 143 -11.41 16.63 8.72
CA LYS A 143 -12.23 17.78 9.09
C LYS A 143 -12.37 18.84 7.99
N ASN A 144 -11.34 18.96 7.15
CA ASN A 144 -11.26 19.93 6.05
C ASN A 144 -11.59 19.31 4.68
N ILE A 145 -12.19 18.12 4.60
CA ILE A 145 -12.41 17.44 3.31
C ILE A 145 -13.21 18.28 2.31
N LEU A 146 -14.28 18.94 2.77
CA LEU A 146 -15.13 19.75 1.89
C LEU A 146 -14.35 20.92 1.28
N SER A 147 -13.67 21.72 2.10
CA SER A 147 -12.85 22.83 1.61
C SER A 147 -11.67 22.35 0.77
N PHE A 148 -11.14 21.16 1.04
CA PHE A 148 -10.12 20.55 0.21
C PHE A 148 -10.64 20.22 -1.19
N LEU A 149 -11.80 19.59 -1.30
CA LEU A 149 -12.41 19.22 -2.58
C LEU A 149 -12.85 20.45 -3.39
N GLN A 150 -13.35 21.49 -2.73
CA GLN A 150 -13.75 22.76 -3.37
C GLN A 150 -12.60 23.49 -4.10
N ARG A 151 -11.35 23.13 -3.83
CA ARG A 151 -10.18 23.65 -4.58
C ARG A 151 -10.12 23.13 -6.01
N PHE A 152 -10.82 22.04 -6.32
CA PHE A 152 -10.75 21.34 -7.61
C PHE A 152 -12.01 21.50 -8.45
N GLY A 153 -13.05 22.10 -7.91
CA GLY A 153 -14.30 22.34 -8.62
C GLY A 153 -15.52 22.42 -7.72
N THR A 154 -16.69 22.26 -8.31
CA THR A 154 -17.96 22.30 -7.61
C THR A 154 -18.25 20.99 -6.88
N VAL A 155 -18.63 21.09 -5.59
CA VAL A 155 -18.87 19.94 -4.70
C VAL A 155 -20.31 19.92 -4.22
N GLU A 156 -21.01 18.82 -4.46
CA GLU A 156 -22.30 18.46 -3.86
C GLU A 156 -22.07 17.36 -2.82
N ARG A 157 -22.53 17.57 -1.58
CA ARG A 157 -22.49 16.55 -0.53
C ARG A 157 -23.84 15.90 -0.36
N PHE A 158 -23.88 14.57 -0.47
CA PHE A 158 -25.09 13.80 -0.22
C PHE A 158 -25.31 13.55 1.28
N PRO A 159 -26.58 13.32 1.70
CA PRO A 159 -26.91 13.00 3.07
C PRO A 159 -26.15 11.79 3.61
N PHE A 160 -25.93 11.72 4.92
CA PHE A 160 -25.34 10.54 5.54
C PHE A 160 -26.32 9.34 5.49
N LYS A 161 -25.79 8.19 5.03
CA LYS A 161 -26.45 6.88 5.11
C LYS A 161 -25.54 5.91 5.85
N LYS A 162 -26.03 5.26 6.92
CA LYS A 162 -25.24 4.29 7.74
C LYS A 162 -23.84 4.84 8.14
N LYS A 163 -23.74 6.12 8.51
CA LYS A 163 -22.48 6.81 8.83
C LYS A 163 -21.48 6.95 7.66
N ALA A 164 -21.93 6.80 6.41
CA ALA A 164 -21.19 7.10 5.20
C ALA A 164 -21.80 8.29 4.47
N THR A 165 -20.99 9.01 3.69
CA THR A 165 -21.45 10.07 2.78
C THR A 165 -20.73 9.99 1.45
N ILE A 166 -21.36 10.56 0.40
CA ILE A 166 -20.78 10.74 -0.93
C ILE A 166 -20.57 12.24 -1.15
N TYR A 167 -19.44 12.60 -1.72
CA TYR A 167 -19.17 13.89 -2.33
C TYR A 167 -19.15 13.69 -3.84
N LYS A 168 -20.02 14.40 -4.57
CA LYS A 168 -19.94 14.50 -6.02
C LYS A 168 -19.13 15.73 -6.35
N LEU A 169 -17.97 15.54 -6.92
CA LEU A 169 -17.08 16.59 -7.35
C LEU A 169 -17.15 16.71 -8.89
N THR A 170 -17.55 17.87 -9.38
CA THR A 170 -17.40 18.23 -10.79
C THR A 170 -16.06 18.97 -10.92
N LEU A 171 -15.10 18.36 -11.63
CA LEU A 171 -13.75 18.89 -11.78
C LEU A 171 -13.76 20.07 -12.76
N GLU A 172 -13.20 21.21 -12.35
CA GLU A 172 -13.09 22.44 -13.13
C GLU A 172 -11.65 22.84 -13.40
N ASN A 173 -10.83 22.82 -12.34
CA ASN A 173 -9.41 23.14 -12.43
C ASN A 173 -8.64 22.31 -11.39
N VAL A 174 -7.66 21.55 -11.84
CA VAL A 174 -6.84 20.73 -10.94
C VAL A 174 -5.38 21.13 -11.08
N GLU A 175 -4.88 21.82 -10.05
CA GLU A 175 -3.47 22.17 -9.94
C GLU A 175 -2.58 20.93 -10.00
N ARG A 176 -1.37 21.09 -10.48
CA ARG A 176 -0.39 20.00 -10.51
C ARG A 176 -0.08 19.53 -9.09
N SER A 177 -0.17 18.23 -8.87
CA SER A 177 0.30 17.60 -7.62
C SER A 177 1.79 17.88 -7.42
N ALA A 178 2.18 18.11 -6.16
CA ALA A 178 3.58 18.31 -5.79
C ALA A 178 4.42 17.01 -5.88
N TYR A 179 3.79 15.88 -6.18
CA TYR A 179 4.46 14.56 -6.22
C TYR A 179 4.75 14.11 -7.67
N PRO A 180 5.85 13.34 -7.88
CA PRO A 180 6.81 12.90 -6.85
C PRO A 180 7.66 14.06 -6.30
N LYS A 181 7.97 14.00 -4.99
CA LYS A 181 8.88 14.92 -4.30
C LYS A 181 10.26 14.32 -4.18
N SER A 182 11.29 15.17 -4.20
CA SER A 182 12.67 14.77 -3.90
C SER A 182 13.11 15.39 -2.57
N ASN A 183 13.59 14.54 -1.67
CA ASN A 183 14.14 14.95 -0.37
C ASN A 183 15.52 14.32 -0.17
N ILE A 184 16.37 14.93 0.64
CA ILE A 184 17.63 14.32 1.07
C ILE A 184 17.50 13.93 2.55
N LEU A 185 17.60 12.62 2.81
CA LEU A 185 17.60 12.06 4.17
C LEU A 185 18.87 11.22 4.35
N ARG A 186 19.68 11.51 5.37
CA ARG A 186 20.92 10.79 5.67
C ARG A 186 21.85 10.62 4.45
N ASN A 187 21.99 11.68 3.65
CA ASN A 187 22.76 11.69 2.39
C ASN A 187 22.23 10.74 1.31
N ILE A 188 20.98 10.27 1.41
CA ILE A 188 20.26 9.58 0.34
C ILE A 188 19.27 10.56 -0.29
N LYS A 189 19.28 10.66 -1.61
CA LYS A 189 18.27 11.37 -2.39
C LYS A 189 17.06 10.45 -2.55
N LEU A 190 16.00 10.71 -1.79
CA LEU A 190 14.75 9.97 -1.90
C LEU A 190 13.81 10.67 -2.86
N ILE A 191 13.20 9.89 -3.76
CA ILE A 191 12.08 10.31 -4.58
C ILE A 191 10.86 9.57 -4.07
N SER A 192 9.82 10.31 -3.69
CA SER A 192 8.64 9.71 -3.10
C SER A 192 7.38 10.15 -3.81
N HIS A 193 6.56 9.19 -4.23
CA HIS A 193 5.22 9.41 -4.74
C HIS A 193 4.21 9.74 -3.62
N ALA A 194 2.99 10.14 -4.02
CA ALA A 194 2.00 10.73 -3.11
C ALA A 194 1.48 9.79 -2.01
N ASN A 195 1.47 8.46 -2.25
CA ASN A 195 0.94 7.48 -1.28
C ASN A 195 2.02 6.74 -0.49
N VAL A 196 3.28 7.15 -0.59
CA VAL A 196 4.39 6.46 0.09
C VAL A 196 4.44 6.81 1.57
N PHE A 197 4.60 5.79 2.40
CA PHE A 197 4.80 5.95 3.84
C PHE A 197 6.15 6.63 4.12
N GLY A 198 6.17 7.54 5.08
CA GLY A 198 7.40 8.25 5.45
C GLY A 198 7.93 9.26 4.42
N ARG A 199 7.18 9.58 3.34
CA ARG A 199 7.60 10.46 2.25
C ARG A 199 7.99 11.89 2.65
N ASP A 200 7.34 12.43 3.68
CA ASP A 200 7.59 13.81 4.14
C ASP A 200 8.49 13.83 5.39
N LYS A 201 8.53 12.73 6.15
CA LYS A 201 9.33 12.59 7.38
C LYS A 201 9.68 11.12 7.58
N LEU A 202 10.93 10.88 7.98
CA LEU A 202 11.39 9.52 8.30
C LEU A 202 10.58 8.95 9.47
N ASP A 203 10.16 7.68 9.30
CA ASP A 203 9.52 6.93 10.39
C ASP A 203 10.52 6.72 11.53
N PRO A 204 10.13 6.96 12.79
CA PRO A 204 11.05 6.80 13.92
C PRO A 204 11.60 5.37 14.10
N GLY A 205 10.87 4.32 13.67
CA GLY A 205 11.38 2.95 13.65
C GLY A 205 12.48 2.77 12.61
N ALA A 206 12.23 3.27 11.38
CA ALA A 206 13.24 3.29 10.33
C ALA A 206 14.47 4.10 10.76
N GLU A 207 14.29 5.26 11.40
CA GLU A 207 15.38 6.08 11.93
C GLU A 207 16.24 5.30 12.92
N PHE A 208 15.62 4.59 13.87
CA PHE A 208 16.32 3.76 14.85
C PHE A 208 17.10 2.62 14.20
N LEU A 209 16.56 1.96 13.15
CA LEU A 209 17.28 0.95 12.41
C LEU A 209 18.50 1.56 11.69
N LEU A 210 18.31 2.71 11.04
CA LEU A 210 19.39 3.40 10.31
C LEU A 210 20.52 3.87 11.24
N ASP A 211 20.25 4.23 12.49
CA ASP A 211 21.27 4.55 13.51
C ASP A 211 22.15 3.33 13.83
N ASN A 212 21.66 2.13 13.57
CA ASN A 212 22.34 0.87 13.85
C ASN A 212 22.72 0.12 12.56
N ILE A 213 22.70 0.76 11.39
CA ILE A 213 22.89 0.10 10.08
C ILE A 213 24.24 -0.63 9.98
N THR A 214 25.28 -0.10 10.57
CA THR A 214 26.63 -0.67 10.58
C THR A 214 26.78 -1.88 11.50
N ALA A 215 25.79 -2.16 12.35
CA ALA A 215 25.74 -3.37 13.18
C ALA A 215 25.08 -4.57 12.43
N LEU A 216 24.53 -4.34 11.24
CA LEU A 216 23.97 -5.40 10.42
C LEU A 216 25.09 -6.22 9.76
N PRO A 217 24.87 -7.52 9.50
CA PRO A 217 25.87 -8.33 8.80
C PRO A 217 26.03 -7.87 7.34
N SER A 218 27.23 -7.99 6.79
CA SER A 218 27.44 -7.92 5.35
C SER A 218 26.83 -9.15 4.67
N ALA A 219 26.15 -8.96 3.53
CA ALA A 219 25.47 -10.02 2.79
C ALA A 219 25.46 -9.69 1.30
N ASN A 220 25.44 -10.74 0.45
CA ASN A 220 25.41 -10.58 -1.00
C ASN A 220 23.97 -10.53 -1.54
N SER A 221 23.07 -11.31 -0.94
CA SER A 221 21.67 -11.38 -1.32
C SER A 221 20.80 -10.81 -0.21
N VAL A 222 20.17 -9.66 -0.47
CA VAL A 222 19.45 -8.86 0.53
C VAL A 222 18.03 -8.56 0.05
N ALA A 223 17.05 -8.63 0.96
CA ALA A 223 15.71 -8.13 0.71
C ALA A 223 15.37 -6.98 1.67
N ASP A 224 14.84 -5.88 1.13
CA ASP A 224 14.16 -4.82 1.89
C ASP A 224 12.66 -5.06 1.82
N LEU A 225 12.12 -5.67 2.87
CA LEU A 225 10.73 -6.11 2.96
C LEU A 225 9.86 -5.02 3.60
N CYS A 226 8.80 -4.59 2.91
CA CYS A 226 8.00 -3.40 3.19
C CYS A 226 8.86 -2.12 3.03
N CYS A 227 9.50 -2.01 1.87
CA CYS A 227 10.59 -1.05 1.62
C CYS A 227 10.16 0.43 1.66
N GLY A 228 8.88 0.75 1.43
CA GLY A 228 8.40 2.13 1.32
C GLY A 228 9.17 2.90 0.23
N SER A 229 9.84 3.98 0.60
CA SER A 229 10.71 4.74 -0.33
C SER A 229 12.07 4.10 -0.60
N GLY A 230 12.34 2.91 -0.03
CA GLY A 230 13.59 2.18 -0.16
C GLY A 230 14.72 2.65 0.75
N ILE A 231 14.45 3.52 1.71
CA ILE A 231 15.51 4.16 2.52
C ILE A 231 16.40 3.16 3.26
N LEU A 232 15.86 2.05 3.77
CA LEU A 232 16.61 1.04 4.51
C LEU A 232 17.57 0.29 3.58
N GLY A 233 17.06 -0.27 2.48
CA GLY A 233 17.87 -0.96 1.49
C GLY A 233 18.91 -0.06 0.84
N LEU A 234 18.53 1.18 0.49
CA LEU A 234 19.46 2.18 -0.08
C LEU A 234 20.61 2.51 0.89
N GLN A 235 20.32 2.70 2.17
CA GLN A 235 21.33 3.01 3.17
C GLN A 235 22.22 1.79 3.45
N TYR A 236 21.63 0.59 3.48
CA TYR A 236 22.37 -0.65 3.58
C TYR A 236 23.33 -0.80 2.38
N ALA A 237 22.82 -0.66 1.16
CA ALA A 237 23.65 -0.76 -0.04
C ALA A 237 24.78 0.28 -0.04
N LYS A 238 24.52 1.53 0.34
CA LYS A 238 25.54 2.57 0.46
C LYS A 238 26.64 2.25 1.50
N ALA A 239 26.25 1.57 2.60
CA ALA A 239 27.20 1.18 3.65
C ALA A 239 28.09 -0.01 3.24
N TYR A 240 27.57 -0.93 2.41
CA TYR A 240 28.22 -2.22 2.15
C TYR A 240 28.62 -2.45 0.68
N ALA A 241 28.07 -1.73 -0.31
CA ALA A 241 28.37 -1.93 -1.72
C ALA A 241 29.86 -1.75 -2.10
N ASN A 242 30.57 -0.84 -1.40
CA ASN A 242 32.01 -0.68 -1.62
C ASN A 242 32.86 -1.86 -1.13
N GLN A 243 32.26 -2.76 -0.33
CA GLN A 243 32.91 -3.95 0.22
C GLN A 243 32.49 -5.21 -0.53
N ASN A 244 31.50 -5.09 -1.46
CA ASN A 244 30.89 -6.22 -2.11
C ASN A 244 30.34 -5.82 -3.49
N ASP A 245 31.13 -6.10 -4.52
CA ASP A 245 30.76 -5.83 -5.92
C ASP A 245 29.61 -6.72 -6.43
N GLU A 246 29.24 -7.76 -5.68
CA GLU A 246 28.18 -8.71 -6.02
C GLU A 246 26.89 -8.49 -5.22
N LEU A 247 26.67 -7.30 -4.66
CA LEU A 247 25.45 -7.01 -3.89
C LEU A 247 24.20 -7.05 -4.80
N HIS A 248 23.28 -7.95 -4.47
CA HIS A 248 21.93 -8.02 -5.02
C HIS A 248 20.93 -7.61 -3.95
N LEU A 249 20.13 -6.62 -4.26
CA LEU A 249 19.12 -6.07 -3.33
C LEU A 249 17.75 -6.07 -3.96
N ASP A 250 16.81 -6.82 -3.39
CA ASP A 250 15.43 -6.88 -3.82
C ASP A 250 14.55 -6.05 -2.88
N PHE A 251 13.75 -5.16 -3.46
CA PHE A 251 12.81 -4.31 -2.74
C PHE A 251 11.38 -4.82 -2.92
N PHE A 252 10.67 -5.04 -1.82
CA PHE A 252 9.28 -5.52 -1.82
C PHE A 252 8.36 -4.55 -1.13
N ASP A 253 7.27 -4.17 -1.79
CA ASP A 253 6.20 -3.40 -1.16
C ASP A 253 4.85 -3.72 -1.80
N GLU A 254 3.77 -3.69 -1.02
CA GLU A 254 2.41 -3.85 -1.49
C GLU A 254 1.89 -2.60 -2.22
N SER A 255 2.52 -1.43 -2.00
CA SER A 255 2.23 -0.18 -2.70
C SER A 255 3.08 -0.06 -3.96
N PHE A 256 2.42 0.04 -5.13
CA PHE A 256 3.09 0.31 -6.41
C PHE A 256 3.89 1.62 -6.38
N MET A 257 3.32 2.66 -5.76
CA MET A 257 3.99 3.95 -5.60
C MET A 257 5.23 3.85 -4.70
N ALA A 258 5.22 2.99 -3.69
CA ALA A 258 6.38 2.76 -2.83
C ALA A 258 7.50 2.07 -3.63
N MET A 259 7.20 0.96 -4.29
CA MET A 259 8.13 0.23 -5.14
C MET A 259 8.75 1.15 -6.21
N ARG A 260 7.94 1.91 -6.95
CA ARG A 260 8.44 2.89 -7.95
C ARG A 260 9.27 4.02 -7.33
N SER A 261 8.97 4.42 -6.10
CA SER A 261 9.76 5.42 -5.37
C SER A 261 11.13 4.86 -4.98
N ALA A 262 11.20 3.62 -4.53
CA ALA A 262 12.46 2.94 -4.23
C ALA A 262 13.33 2.82 -5.50
N GLU A 263 12.75 2.43 -6.63
CA GLU A 263 13.44 2.31 -7.92
C GLU A 263 14.00 3.66 -8.39
N LEU A 264 13.20 4.73 -8.39
CA LEU A 264 13.66 6.06 -8.75
C LEU A 264 14.77 6.58 -7.80
N SER A 265 14.65 6.26 -6.51
CA SER A 265 15.65 6.62 -5.51
C SER A 265 16.95 5.85 -5.72
N TRP A 266 16.89 4.55 -6.06
CA TRP A 266 18.07 3.75 -6.39
C TRP A 266 18.85 4.37 -7.56
N VAL A 267 18.18 4.60 -8.67
CA VAL A 267 18.77 5.21 -9.87
C VAL A 267 19.40 6.58 -9.54
N LYS A 268 18.72 7.38 -8.70
CA LYS A 268 19.18 8.75 -8.38
C LYS A 268 20.41 8.80 -7.48
N ASN A 269 20.72 7.74 -6.77
CA ASN A 269 21.88 7.67 -5.88
C ASN A 269 23.10 7.00 -6.50
N ASN A 270 23.01 6.47 -7.73
CA ASN A 270 24.11 5.78 -8.42
C ASN A 270 24.82 4.75 -7.53
N ILE A 271 24.04 3.91 -6.84
CA ILE A 271 24.57 2.88 -5.94
C ILE A 271 25.10 1.73 -6.77
N ASN A 272 26.32 1.24 -6.46
CA ASN A 272 26.88 0.05 -7.07
C ASN A 272 26.10 -1.20 -6.60
N GLY A 273 25.95 -2.19 -7.48
CA GLY A 273 25.20 -3.41 -7.23
C GLY A 273 23.98 -3.55 -8.12
N HIS A 274 23.25 -4.64 -7.92
CA HIS A 274 22.04 -4.95 -8.66
C HIS A 274 20.82 -4.77 -7.77
N ALA A 275 19.75 -4.15 -8.29
CA ALA A 275 18.51 -4.01 -7.56
C ALA A 275 17.32 -4.43 -8.43
N ASN A 276 16.37 -5.14 -7.80
CA ASN A 276 15.06 -5.43 -8.37
C ASN A 276 13.97 -4.85 -7.47
N PHE A 277 12.82 -4.56 -8.06
CA PHE A 277 11.71 -3.89 -7.39
C PHE A 277 10.42 -4.66 -7.66
N TYR A 278 9.78 -5.14 -6.61
CA TYR A 278 8.63 -6.02 -6.71
C TYR A 278 7.40 -5.41 -6.04
N TRP A 279 6.35 -5.27 -6.82
CA TRP A 279 5.02 -4.92 -6.30
C TRP A 279 4.33 -6.18 -5.83
N GLU A 280 4.49 -6.54 -4.57
CA GLU A 280 4.02 -7.76 -3.95
C GLU A 280 3.69 -7.58 -2.47
N ASP A 281 2.80 -8.41 -1.95
CA ASP A 281 2.44 -8.45 -0.55
C ASP A 281 3.26 -9.54 0.18
N GLY A 282 4.45 -9.19 0.63
CA GLY A 282 5.44 -10.11 1.17
C GLY A 282 6.43 -10.61 0.11
N ILE A 283 7.05 -11.76 0.36
CA ILE A 283 7.98 -12.42 -0.58
C ILE A 283 7.29 -13.69 -1.09
N SER A 284 7.00 -13.74 -2.39
CA SER A 284 6.35 -14.91 -3.00
C SER A 284 7.35 -16.01 -3.32
N ASN A 285 6.87 -17.26 -3.42
CA ASN A 285 7.70 -18.46 -3.68
C ASN A 285 8.47 -18.48 -5.01
N LYS A 286 8.29 -17.47 -5.87
CA LYS A 286 9.05 -17.33 -7.11
C LYS A 286 10.44 -16.70 -6.92
N HIS A 287 10.71 -16.13 -5.74
CA HIS A 287 11.99 -15.49 -5.43
C HIS A 287 12.97 -16.45 -4.80
N GLN A 288 14.26 -16.17 -4.99
CA GLN A 288 15.37 -16.94 -4.41
C GLN A 288 15.53 -16.65 -2.91
N GLY A 289 16.32 -17.43 -2.22
CA GLY A 289 16.64 -17.20 -0.81
C GLY A 289 17.59 -16.02 -0.60
N TYR A 290 17.50 -15.41 0.58
CA TYR A 290 18.28 -14.23 0.99
C TYR A 290 19.21 -14.54 2.15
N ASP A 291 20.39 -13.93 2.14
CA ASP A 291 21.32 -13.97 3.28
C ASP A 291 20.91 -12.98 4.36
N LEU A 292 20.21 -11.91 3.94
CA LEU A 292 19.70 -10.89 4.84
C LEU A 292 18.31 -10.40 4.38
N ILE A 293 17.36 -10.39 5.29
CA ILE A 293 16.08 -9.70 5.09
C ILE A 293 15.99 -8.57 6.11
N ILE A 294 15.82 -7.34 5.65
CA ILE A 294 15.60 -6.16 6.48
C ILE A 294 14.11 -5.83 6.42
N CYS A 295 13.46 -5.60 7.56
CA CYS A 295 12.05 -5.31 7.61
C CYS A 295 11.72 -4.26 8.66
N ASN A 296 10.98 -3.23 8.24
CA ASN A 296 10.26 -2.32 9.13
C ASN A 296 8.76 -2.52 8.87
N PRO A 297 8.11 -3.49 9.52
CA PRO A 297 6.74 -3.86 9.19
C PRO A 297 5.77 -2.72 9.48
N PRO A 298 4.63 -2.64 8.76
CA PRO A 298 3.64 -1.61 9.00
C PRO A 298 3.06 -1.72 10.41
N PHE A 299 3.16 -0.62 11.17
CA PHE A 299 2.60 -0.51 12.51
C PHE A 299 1.19 0.08 12.39
N HIS A 300 0.15 -0.73 12.64
CA HIS A 300 -1.20 -0.22 12.80
C HIS A 300 -1.51 -0.10 14.29
N GLU A 301 -2.03 1.04 14.71
CA GLU A 301 -2.44 1.31 16.10
C GLU A 301 -3.63 0.44 16.57
N GLU A 302 -4.31 -0.25 15.67
CA GLU A 302 -5.41 -1.16 15.99
C GLU A 302 -4.89 -2.59 16.18
N HIS A 303 -4.76 -3.00 17.43
CA HIS A 303 -4.12 -4.21 17.97
C HIS A 303 -4.42 -5.57 17.31
N THR A 304 -5.39 -5.69 16.43
CA THR A 304 -5.77 -6.97 15.80
C THR A 304 -5.25 -7.16 14.38
N VAL A 305 -5.02 -6.10 13.63
CA VAL A 305 -4.62 -6.19 12.21
C VAL A 305 -3.10 -6.22 12.05
N GLY A 306 -2.36 -5.47 12.87
CA GLY A 306 -0.90 -5.37 12.78
C GLY A 306 -0.17 -6.68 13.14
N ASP A 307 -0.62 -7.40 14.16
CA ASP A 307 -0.01 -8.68 14.60
C ASP A 307 -0.13 -9.77 13.52
N HIS A 308 -1.24 -9.82 12.80
CA HIS A 308 -1.46 -10.78 11.73
C HIS A 308 -0.52 -10.52 10.53
N ILE A 309 -0.35 -9.28 10.12
CA ILE A 309 0.56 -8.90 9.04
C ILE A 309 2.00 -9.24 9.43
N ALA A 310 2.44 -8.83 10.63
CA ALA A 310 3.78 -9.12 11.10
C ALA A 310 4.07 -10.63 11.15
N LYS A 311 3.14 -11.44 11.66
CA LYS A 311 3.28 -12.91 11.68
C LYS A 311 3.43 -13.52 10.30
N ARG A 312 2.68 -13.03 9.31
CA ARG A 312 2.81 -13.47 7.93
C ARG A 312 4.18 -13.09 7.36
N LEU A 313 4.62 -11.84 7.53
CA LEU A 313 5.94 -11.39 7.09
C LEU A 313 7.08 -12.18 7.74
N PHE A 314 6.94 -12.58 9.02
CA PHE A 314 7.93 -13.44 9.69
C PHE A 314 7.98 -14.84 9.08
N ASN A 315 6.82 -15.39 8.73
CA ASN A 315 6.74 -16.66 8.05
C ASN A 315 7.36 -16.59 6.65
N ASP A 316 7.05 -15.55 5.89
CA ASP A 316 7.61 -15.33 4.55
C ASP A 316 9.12 -15.18 4.62
N ALA A 317 9.63 -14.36 5.57
CA ALA A 317 11.06 -14.22 5.80
C ALA A 317 11.73 -15.56 6.14
N LYS A 318 11.11 -16.37 7.03
CA LYS A 318 11.63 -17.70 7.37
C LYS A 318 11.76 -18.63 6.16
N GLN A 319 10.78 -18.59 5.25
CA GLN A 319 10.74 -19.45 4.06
C GLN A 319 11.79 -19.05 3.01
N HIS A 320 12.17 -17.75 2.99
CA HIS A 320 13.08 -17.20 1.98
C HIS A 320 14.49 -16.88 2.50
N LEU A 321 14.81 -17.18 3.76
CA LEU A 321 16.18 -17.08 4.25
C LEU A 321 16.99 -18.28 3.82
N ASN A 322 18.20 -18.01 3.32
CA ASN A 322 19.24 -19.00 3.09
C ASN A 322 19.64 -19.68 4.41
N LYS A 323 20.36 -20.81 4.32
CA LYS A 323 21.00 -21.43 5.48
C LYS A 323 21.97 -20.41 6.11
N ASN A 324 21.81 -20.06 7.37
CA ASN A 324 22.51 -19.00 8.09
C ASN A 324 22.08 -17.57 7.75
N GLY A 325 21.09 -17.38 6.90
CA GLY A 325 20.50 -16.07 6.62
C GLY A 325 19.82 -15.48 7.86
N LYS A 326 19.71 -14.16 7.91
CA LYS A 326 19.16 -13.42 9.06
C LYS A 326 18.02 -12.52 8.66
N LEU A 327 16.97 -12.51 9.46
CA LEU A 327 15.95 -11.48 9.46
C LEU A 327 16.35 -10.40 10.47
N ILE A 328 16.43 -9.16 10.01
CA ILE A 328 16.60 -7.97 10.86
C ILE A 328 15.29 -7.21 10.87
N ILE A 329 14.72 -7.01 12.03
CA ILE A 329 13.44 -6.33 12.18
C ILE A 329 13.48 -5.27 13.26
N VAL A 330 12.90 -4.11 12.95
CA VAL A 330 12.63 -3.07 13.94
C VAL A 330 11.16 -3.12 14.35
N GLY A 331 10.89 -2.89 15.61
CA GLY A 331 9.51 -2.83 16.13
C GLY A 331 9.39 -2.02 17.40
N ASN A 332 8.19 -1.56 17.69
CA ASN A 332 7.89 -1.00 19.01
C ASN A 332 8.01 -2.10 20.08
N ARG A 333 8.61 -1.79 21.22
CA ARG A 333 8.84 -2.75 22.32
C ARG A 333 7.55 -3.41 22.81
N HIS A 334 6.45 -2.66 22.86
CA HIS A 334 5.16 -3.18 23.33
C HIS A 334 4.53 -4.21 22.39
N LEU A 335 4.97 -4.32 21.13
CA LEU A 335 4.46 -5.31 20.18
C LEU A 335 4.95 -6.74 20.49
N GLY A 336 5.96 -6.89 21.34
CA GLY A 336 6.43 -8.19 21.77
C GLY A 336 7.02 -9.08 20.65
N TYR A 337 7.56 -8.49 19.58
CA TYR A 337 8.10 -9.24 18.42
C TYR A 337 9.16 -10.26 18.81
N HIS A 338 9.94 -10.01 19.87
CA HIS A 338 10.91 -10.98 20.39
C HIS A 338 10.27 -12.29 20.86
N VAL A 339 9.03 -12.25 21.31
CA VAL A 339 8.25 -13.46 21.68
C VAL A 339 7.68 -14.11 20.42
N THR A 340 7.04 -13.33 19.56
CA THR A 340 6.42 -13.82 18.31
C THR A 340 7.45 -14.48 17.40
N LEU A 341 8.63 -13.89 17.23
CA LEU A 341 9.71 -14.43 16.38
C LEU A 341 10.20 -15.81 16.84
N LYS A 342 10.20 -16.10 18.14
CA LYS A 342 10.58 -17.42 18.70
C LYS A 342 9.67 -18.56 18.22
N SER A 343 8.48 -18.26 17.72
CA SER A 343 7.59 -19.26 17.11
C SER A 343 8.01 -19.64 15.69
N TYR A 344 8.89 -18.86 15.07
CA TYR A 344 9.37 -19.07 13.71
C TYR A 344 10.85 -19.41 13.66
N PHE A 345 11.66 -18.82 14.53
CA PHE A 345 13.13 -18.89 14.51
C PHE A 345 13.69 -19.47 15.81
N LYS A 346 14.75 -20.28 15.71
CA LYS A 346 15.42 -20.87 16.89
C LYS A 346 16.18 -19.81 17.69
N HIS A 347 16.81 -18.89 16.99
CA HIS A 347 17.67 -17.88 17.60
C HIS A 347 17.08 -16.49 17.34
N VAL A 348 16.78 -15.78 18.40
CA VAL A 348 16.30 -14.38 18.37
C VAL A 348 17.14 -13.59 19.34
N THR A 349 17.91 -12.65 18.82
CA THR A 349 18.82 -11.81 19.59
C THR A 349 18.47 -10.33 19.42
N GLN A 350 18.69 -9.55 20.45
CA GLN A 350 18.54 -8.10 20.40
C GLN A 350 19.86 -7.47 19.94
N ILE A 351 19.83 -6.72 18.83
CA ILE A 351 20.98 -5.94 18.35
C ILE A 351 21.07 -4.63 19.13
N ALA A 352 19.95 -3.90 19.23
CA ALA A 352 19.85 -2.62 19.89
C ALA A 352 18.45 -2.39 20.48
N ALA A 353 18.34 -1.54 21.47
CA ALA A 353 17.06 -1.07 21.98
C ALA A 353 17.16 0.35 22.54
N ASN A 354 16.06 1.08 22.49
CA ASN A 354 15.87 2.35 23.21
C ASN A 354 14.54 2.32 23.99
N GLY A 355 14.10 3.44 24.52
CA GLY A 355 12.85 3.51 25.29
C GLY A 355 11.60 3.05 24.52
N LYS A 356 11.57 3.18 23.19
CA LYS A 356 10.40 2.94 22.34
C LYS A 356 10.57 1.75 21.39
N PHE A 357 11.74 1.57 20.81
CA PHE A 357 12.03 0.60 19.76
C PHE A 357 13.00 -0.49 20.19
N VAL A 358 12.91 -1.61 19.52
CA VAL A 358 13.87 -2.72 19.59
C VAL A 358 14.25 -3.14 18.18
N LEU A 359 15.55 -3.41 17.96
CA LEU A 359 16.09 -4.00 16.74
C LEU A 359 16.48 -5.44 17.06
N LEU A 360 15.87 -6.37 16.35
CA LEU A 360 16.01 -7.81 16.56
C LEU A 360 16.67 -8.46 15.35
N SER A 361 17.50 -9.47 15.60
CA SER A 361 18.01 -10.42 14.62
C SER A 361 17.42 -11.79 14.90
N ALA A 362 16.88 -12.45 13.86
CA ALA A 362 16.32 -13.80 13.96
C ALA A 362 16.89 -14.70 12.86
N HIS A 363 17.22 -15.97 13.19
CA HIS A 363 17.69 -16.98 12.24
C HIS A 363 17.29 -18.39 12.68
N ALA A 364 17.39 -19.35 11.74
CA ALA A 364 16.96 -20.74 11.93
C ALA A 364 17.77 -21.51 13.00
#